data_ef4f9a15ebe461833e63ae58b3599422
#
_entry.id   ef4f9a15ebe461833e63ae58b3599422
#
_cell.length_a   1.000
_cell.length_b   1.000
_cell.length_c   1.000
_cell.angle_alpha   90.00
_cell.angle_beta   90.00
_cell.angle_gamma   90.00
#
_symmetry.space_group_name_H-M   'P 1'
#
loop_
_entity.id
_entity.type
_entity.pdbx_description
1 polymer ?
#
loop_
_entity_poly.entity_id
_entity_poly.type
_entity_poly.pdbx_seq_one_letter_code
_entity_poly.pdbx_strand_id
1 'polypeptide(L)'
;MSDMSKTSWTPDPNITPEQLEEMRVEVLDRIIVARVGLLLRHPFFGNMATRLRIMSADDWCPTAAVDGRNLYFNTQFFNAMSNKEIEFVIAHEILHCVFDHLERREDRDPQIYNIAADYIVNNTLVRDRIGEMPKLVDCFQDFKYENWTSEAVYDDIFGKYDEEQLKQLGELLDEHLDWGDNEGEGDGGSEGEDSNGNKISKKRPKYSKEDLRKIRDEIKENMISAAQTAGAGNVPAGVERMIKELTEPKMNWREILRQQIQSTIRHDFTFSRPSRKGWHTGAILPGQNFAQQIDICVSLDMSGSIGDEQAKVFLSEVKGIMDEFKDYNVKIWCFDTKVYNEQDYSADSGDDLSDYEIMGGGGTDFMCNWEYMKENDIIPKKFIMFTDGYAWDSWGDDNYCDTIFVLHSHHDKNVQAPFGITAHYEEHAA
;
A
#
# COMPACT_ATOMS: atom_id res chain seq x y z
N MET A 1 31.72 -9.61 -18.39
CA MET A 1 31.63 -10.90 -17.70
C MET A 1 32.79 -10.93 -16.72
N SER A 2 32.55 -10.44 -15.49
CA SER A 2 33.49 -10.55 -14.38
C SER A 2 33.39 -11.98 -13.87
N ASP A 3 34.57 -12.60 -13.69
CA ASP A 3 34.77 -13.93 -13.16
C ASP A 3 34.07 -14.05 -11.80
N MET A 4 32.91 -14.71 -11.78
CA MET A 4 32.16 -15.00 -10.54
C MET A 4 32.91 -16.18 -9.87
N SER A 5 33.95 -15.88 -9.10
CA SER A 5 34.57 -16.85 -8.22
C SER A 5 33.64 -17.12 -7.05
N LYS A 6 32.97 -18.24 -7.11
CA LYS A 6 31.98 -18.71 -6.11
C LYS A 6 32.63 -18.84 -4.74
N THR A 7 32.31 -17.95 -3.83
CA THR A 7 32.48 -18.18 -2.39
C THR A 7 31.10 -18.49 -1.78
N SER A 8 30.72 -19.77 -1.88
CA SER A 8 29.61 -20.28 -1.07
C SER A 8 30.13 -20.47 0.36
N TRP A 9 29.64 -19.66 1.29
CA TRP A 9 29.96 -19.88 2.69
C TRP A 9 29.21 -21.13 3.19
N THR A 10 29.89 -21.97 3.95
CA THR A 10 29.30 -23.14 4.60
C THR A 10 29.82 -23.25 6.03
N PRO A 11 28.95 -23.60 7.01
CA PRO A 11 29.37 -23.81 8.40
C PRO A 11 30.44 -24.90 8.49
N ASP A 12 31.39 -24.72 9.40
CA ASP A 12 32.38 -25.79 9.70
C ASP A 12 31.69 -26.91 10.49
N PRO A 13 31.57 -28.12 9.95
CA PRO A 13 30.91 -29.24 10.62
C PRO A 13 31.70 -29.80 11.81
N ASN A 14 32.95 -29.36 12.04
CA ASN A 14 33.82 -29.88 13.10
C ASN A 14 33.72 -29.08 14.39
N ILE A 15 32.96 -27.98 14.46
CA ILE A 15 32.77 -27.18 15.66
C ILE A 15 31.94 -27.99 16.67
N THR A 16 32.45 -28.11 17.91
CA THR A 16 31.70 -28.78 18.96
C THR A 16 30.55 -27.95 19.48
N PRO A 17 29.50 -28.57 20.07
CA PRO A 17 28.39 -27.82 20.64
C PRO A 17 28.83 -26.79 21.70
N GLU A 18 29.84 -27.11 22.49
CA GLU A 18 30.38 -26.21 23.54
C GLU A 18 31.06 -24.98 22.88
N GLN A 19 31.85 -25.19 21.83
CA GLN A 19 32.49 -24.10 21.09
C GLN A 19 31.46 -23.20 20.40
N LEU A 20 30.39 -23.82 19.84
CA LEU A 20 29.30 -23.08 19.22
C LEU A 20 28.54 -22.20 20.23
N GLU A 21 28.35 -22.71 21.45
CA GLU A 21 27.69 -21.98 22.52
C GLU A 21 28.53 -20.80 23.04
N GLU A 22 29.85 -20.97 23.23
CA GLU A 22 30.75 -19.87 23.57
C GLU A 22 30.74 -18.80 22.47
N MET A 23 30.84 -19.20 21.21
CA MET A 23 30.80 -18.30 20.06
C MET A 23 29.49 -17.53 19.98
N ARG A 24 28.35 -18.17 20.30
CA ARG A 24 27.02 -17.56 20.30
C ARG A 24 26.92 -16.39 21.26
N VAL A 25 27.50 -16.50 22.46
CA VAL A 25 27.52 -15.42 23.45
C VAL A 25 28.23 -14.17 22.87
N GLU A 26 29.40 -14.38 22.28
CA GLU A 26 30.15 -13.28 21.65
C GLU A 26 29.40 -12.65 20.46
N VAL A 27 28.79 -13.47 19.62
CA VAL A 27 28.00 -13.03 18.47
C VAL A 27 26.77 -12.21 18.93
N LEU A 28 26.07 -12.64 19.97
CA LEU A 28 24.95 -11.90 20.54
C LEU A 28 25.35 -10.51 21.02
N ASP A 29 26.50 -10.38 21.70
CA ASP A 29 27.03 -9.08 22.12
C ASP A 29 27.33 -8.21 20.89
N ARG A 30 27.90 -8.77 19.84
CA ARG A 30 28.21 -8.03 18.59
C ARG A 30 26.94 -7.62 17.85
N ILE A 31 25.88 -8.42 17.84
CA ILE A 31 24.58 -8.06 17.30
C ILE A 31 23.98 -6.88 18.08
N ILE A 32 24.08 -6.89 19.41
CA ILE A 32 23.63 -5.76 20.24
C ILE A 32 24.42 -4.49 19.89
N VAL A 33 25.74 -4.57 19.75
CA VAL A 33 26.60 -3.44 19.36
C VAL A 33 26.20 -2.92 17.97
N ALA A 34 25.94 -3.80 17.00
CA ALA A 34 25.50 -3.43 15.66
C ALA A 34 24.13 -2.71 15.70
N ARG A 35 23.17 -3.18 16.50
CA ARG A 35 21.88 -2.51 16.71
C ARG A 35 22.03 -1.12 17.30
N VAL A 36 22.87 -0.96 18.31
CA VAL A 36 23.17 0.36 18.87
C VAL A 36 23.82 1.25 17.81
N GLY A 37 24.73 0.69 17.01
CA GLY A 37 25.36 1.38 15.90
C GLY A 37 24.34 1.88 14.88
N LEU A 38 23.39 1.06 14.49
CA LEU A 38 22.27 1.44 13.62
C LEU A 38 21.40 2.50 14.27
N LEU A 39 21.06 2.37 15.55
CA LEU A 39 20.22 3.34 16.26
C LEU A 39 20.84 4.75 16.28
N LEU A 40 22.16 4.84 16.43
CA LEU A 40 22.88 6.11 16.48
C LEU A 40 23.09 6.74 15.12
N ARG A 41 23.33 5.96 14.07
CA ARG A 41 23.69 6.45 12.73
C ARG A 41 22.54 6.43 11.74
N HIS A 42 21.67 5.46 11.86
CA HIS A 42 20.53 5.19 10.97
C HIS A 42 19.28 4.89 11.81
N PRO A 43 18.68 5.92 12.45
CA PRO A 43 17.66 5.74 13.49
C PRO A 43 16.44 4.92 13.04
N PHE A 44 16.05 5.00 11.77
CA PHE A 44 14.97 4.18 11.22
C PHE A 44 15.29 2.68 11.38
N PHE A 45 16.44 2.25 10.87
CA PHE A 45 16.86 0.84 10.95
C PHE A 45 17.12 0.39 12.38
N GLY A 46 17.71 1.25 13.22
CA GLY A 46 17.93 0.94 14.62
C GLY A 46 16.62 0.72 15.38
N ASN A 47 15.61 1.56 15.15
CA ASN A 47 14.29 1.38 15.76
C ASN A 47 13.63 0.10 15.29
N MET A 48 13.67 -0.19 14.00
CA MET A 48 13.14 -1.46 13.47
C MET A 48 13.90 -2.66 14.07
N ALA A 49 15.23 -2.62 14.08
CA ALA A 49 16.08 -3.68 14.63
C ALA A 49 15.77 -3.99 16.10
N THR A 50 15.51 -2.98 16.94
CA THR A 50 15.24 -3.19 18.38
C THR A 50 13.92 -3.91 18.65
N ARG A 51 13.01 -3.95 17.70
CA ARG A 51 11.70 -4.63 17.80
C ARG A 51 11.78 -6.11 17.45
N LEU A 52 12.82 -6.53 16.73
CA LEU A 52 13.04 -7.93 16.38
C LEU A 52 13.65 -8.67 17.57
N ARG A 53 13.14 -9.86 17.90
CA ARG A 53 13.78 -10.77 18.85
C ARG A 53 14.96 -11.43 18.16
N ILE A 54 16.10 -11.55 18.84
CA ILE A 54 17.29 -12.22 18.31
C ILE A 54 17.20 -13.70 18.68
N MET A 55 17.33 -14.57 17.66
CA MET A 55 17.28 -16.03 17.85
C MET A 55 18.37 -16.71 17.03
N SER A 56 19.19 -17.53 17.69
CA SER A 56 20.11 -18.41 16.99
C SER A 56 19.33 -19.52 16.28
N ALA A 57 19.69 -19.81 15.05
CA ALA A 57 19.02 -20.76 14.16
C ALA A 57 20.01 -21.67 13.44
N ASP A 58 21.08 -22.09 14.12
CA ASP A 58 22.20 -22.84 13.58
C ASP A 58 21.77 -24.17 12.92
N ASP A 59 20.63 -24.75 13.32
CA ASP A 59 20.13 -26.03 12.82
C ASP A 59 19.50 -25.94 11.42
N TRP A 60 19.01 -24.78 10.99
CA TRP A 60 18.24 -24.66 9.75
C TRP A 60 18.56 -23.39 8.93
N CYS A 61 19.10 -22.35 9.55
CA CYS A 61 19.42 -21.10 8.87
C CYS A 61 20.94 -21.06 8.62
N PRO A 62 21.42 -21.04 7.36
CA PRO A 62 22.83 -21.00 7.07
C PRO A 62 23.45 -19.62 7.29
N THR A 63 22.67 -18.53 7.20
CA THR A 63 23.13 -17.14 7.25
C THR A 63 22.29 -16.28 8.18
N ALA A 64 21.29 -15.58 7.67
CA ALA A 64 20.30 -14.80 8.41
C ALA A 64 18.92 -15.00 7.81
N ALA A 65 17.88 -14.72 8.59
CA ALA A 65 16.52 -14.69 8.11
C ALA A 65 15.63 -13.86 9.06
N VAL A 66 14.50 -13.37 8.55
CA VAL A 66 13.53 -12.59 9.33
C VAL A 66 12.10 -13.04 9.03
N ASP A 67 11.25 -13.00 10.05
CA ASP A 67 9.82 -13.28 9.90
C ASP A 67 8.92 -12.09 10.28
N GLY A 68 9.54 -10.91 10.48
CA GLY A 68 8.87 -9.70 10.93
C GLY A 68 8.83 -9.51 12.44
N ARG A 69 8.97 -10.57 13.26
CA ARG A 69 9.05 -10.55 14.74
C ARG A 69 10.42 -10.96 15.24
N ASN A 70 11.07 -11.89 14.55
CA ASN A 70 12.34 -12.48 14.96
C ASN A 70 13.39 -12.25 13.88
N LEU A 71 14.62 -11.99 14.31
CA LEU A 71 15.83 -12.06 13.51
C LEU A 71 16.52 -13.39 13.85
N TYR A 72 16.57 -14.28 12.88
CA TYR A 72 17.28 -15.54 12.96
C TYR A 72 18.69 -15.37 12.41
N PHE A 73 19.66 -15.97 13.07
CA PHE A 73 21.05 -15.87 12.65
C PHE A 73 21.78 -17.20 12.83
N ASN A 74 22.74 -17.44 11.94
CA ASN A 74 23.72 -18.50 12.11
C ASN A 74 24.91 -17.98 12.90
N THR A 75 25.27 -18.67 13.98
CA THR A 75 26.36 -18.25 14.88
C THR A 75 27.69 -18.16 14.18
N GLN A 76 28.06 -19.17 13.36
CA GLN A 76 29.34 -19.19 12.67
C GLN A 76 29.43 -18.12 11.58
N PHE A 77 28.34 -17.89 10.84
CA PHE A 77 28.26 -16.85 9.82
C PHE A 77 28.48 -15.45 10.41
N PHE A 78 27.74 -15.12 11.47
CA PHE A 78 27.88 -13.85 12.13
C PHE A 78 29.23 -13.66 12.84
N ASN A 79 29.81 -14.75 13.35
CA ASN A 79 31.14 -14.70 13.95
C ASN A 79 32.23 -14.34 12.93
N ALA A 80 32.10 -14.76 11.70
CA ALA A 80 33.08 -14.51 10.62
C ALA A 80 32.98 -13.07 10.05
N MET A 81 31.91 -12.32 10.32
CA MET A 81 31.71 -10.96 9.84
C MET A 81 32.27 -9.90 10.76
N SER A 82 32.57 -8.71 10.22
CA SER A 82 32.83 -7.51 11.00
C SER A 82 31.52 -6.91 11.56
N ASN A 83 31.58 -6.03 12.54
CA ASN A 83 30.37 -5.36 13.09
C ASN A 83 29.65 -4.53 12.02
N LYS A 84 30.37 -3.98 11.04
CA LYS A 84 29.79 -3.23 9.91
C LYS A 84 29.03 -4.13 8.92
N GLU A 85 29.53 -5.33 8.69
CA GLU A 85 28.83 -6.33 7.89
C GLU A 85 27.59 -6.84 8.63
N ILE A 86 27.65 -7.01 9.96
CA ILE A 86 26.47 -7.34 10.77
C ILE A 86 25.41 -6.22 10.71
N GLU A 87 25.80 -4.94 10.76
CA GLU A 87 24.89 -3.80 10.56
C GLU A 87 24.18 -3.90 9.21
N PHE A 88 24.93 -4.22 8.14
CA PHE A 88 24.37 -4.37 6.79
C PHE A 88 23.36 -5.50 6.73
N VAL A 89 23.70 -6.69 7.23
CA VAL A 89 22.80 -7.87 7.21
C VAL A 89 21.53 -7.59 8.00
N ILE A 90 21.61 -6.99 9.19
CA ILE A 90 20.42 -6.63 9.96
C ILE A 90 19.53 -5.65 9.19
N ALA A 91 20.12 -4.63 8.56
CA ALA A 91 19.37 -3.67 7.78
C ALA A 91 18.78 -4.27 6.50
N HIS A 92 19.46 -5.26 5.89
CA HIS A 92 19.00 -6.03 4.75
C HIS A 92 17.73 -6.81 5.09
N GLU A 93 17.74 -7.58 6.17
CA GLU A 93 16.58 -8.32 6.64
C GLU A 93 15.39 -7.41 6.97
N ILE A 94 15.65 -6.24 7.58
CA ILE A 94 14.61 -5.25 7.85
C ILE A 94 13.96 -4.74 6.56
N LEU A 95 14.75 -4.47 5.51
CA LEU A 95 14.19 -4.00 4.24
C LEU A 95 13.32 -5.06 3.55
N HIS A 96 13.63 -6.35 3.68
CA HIS A 96 12.73 -7.40 3.19
C HIS A 96 11.36 -7.34 3.86
N CYS A 97 11.30 -7.09 5.18
CA CYS A 97 10.04 -6.88 5.88
C CYS A 97 9.34 -5.58 5.44
N VAL A 98 10.10 -4.48 5.35
CA VAL A 98 9.57 -3.15 5.02
C VAL A 98 9.01 -3.10 3.60
N PHE A 99 9.70 -3.70 2.62
CA PHE A 99 9.24 -3.78 1.23
C PHE A 99 8.21 -4.88 0.99
N ASP A 100 7.83 -5.62 2.05
CA ASP A 100 6.82 -6.69 2.00
C ASP A 100 7.19 -7.81 1.00
N HIS A 101 8.50 -8.07 0.84
CA HIS A 101 8.99 -9.09 -0.09
C HIS A 101 8.51 -10.50 0.26
N LEU A 102 8.19 -10.72 1.54
CA LEU A 102 7.70 -12.00 2.05
C LEU A 102 6.33 -12.41 1.47
N GLU A 103 5.49 -11.44 1.02
CA GLU A 103 4.16 -11.72 0.43
C GLU A 103 4.08 -11.34 -1.05
N ARG A 104 4.79 -10.28 -1.49
CA ARG A 104 4.72 -9.74 -2.85
C ARG A 104 5.23 -10.67 -3.95
N ARG A 105 5.77 -11.83 -3.58
CA ARG A 105 6.20 -12.85 -4.54
C ARG A 105 5.02 -13.34 -5.39
N GLU A 106 3.85 -13.53 -4.82
CA GLU A 106 2.68 -14.13 -5.48
C GLU A 106 3.04 -15.50 -6.11
N ASP A 107 2.71 -15.72 -7.40
CA ASP A 107 3.00 -16.95 -8.14
C ASP A 107 4.38 -16.97 -8.81
N ARG A 108 5.26 -16.02 -8.50
CA ARG A 108 6.62 -15.93 -9.08
C ARG A 108 7.54 -17.00 -8.52
N ASP A 109 8.53 -17.39 -9.33
CA ASP A 109 9.58 -18.34 -8.88
C ASP A 109 10.29 -17.77 -7.64
N PRO A 110 10.35 -18.53 -6.51
CA PRO A 110 10.91 -18.03 -5.25
C PRO A 110 12.36 -17.60 -5.36
N GLN A 111 13.20 -18.39 -6.06
CA GLN A 111 14.63 -18.12 -6.15
C GLN A 111 14.91 -16.86 -6.97
N ILE A 112 14.25 -16.72 -8.11
CA ILE A 112 14.42 -15.55 -8.98
C ILE A 112 13.87 -14.30 -8.31
N TYR A 113 12.74 -14.41 -7.60
CA TYR A 113 12.16 -13.28 -6.89
C TYR A 113 13.06 -12.81 -5.74
N ASN A 114 13.70 -13.73 -5.00
CA ASN A 114 14.66 -13.38 -3.97
C ASN A 114 15.87 -12.63 -4.55
N ILE A 115 16.42 -13.08 -5.69
CA ILE A 115 17.50 -12.36 -6.39
C ILE A 115 17.06 -10.94 -6.76
N ALA A 116 15.83 -10.80 -7.28
CA ALA A 116 15.28 -9.49 -7.66
C ALA A 116 15.09 -8.57 -6.46
N ALA A 117 14.60 -9.11 -5.35
CA ALA A 117 14.44 -8.40 -4.08
C ALA A 117 15.80 -7.95 -3.51
N ASP A 118 16.82 -8.83 -3.55
CA ASP A 118 18.16 -8.53 -3.09
C ASP A 118 18.82 -7.39 -3.85
N TYR A 119 18.64 -7.31 -5.17
CA TYR A 119 19.13 -6.16 -5.95
C TYR A 119 18.57 -4.84 -5.42
N ILE A 120 17.28 -4.79 -5.11
CA ILE A 120 16.63 -3.58 -4.60
C ILE A 120 17.12 -3.24 -3.19
N VAL A 121 17.16 -4.23 -2.31
CA VAL A 121 17.61 -4.08 -0.92
C VAL A 121 19.07 -3.64 -0.87
N ASN A 122 19.97 -4.35 -1.54
CA ASN A 122 21.40 -4.07 -1.53
C ASN A 122 21.72 -2.70 -2.15
N ASN A 123 21.08 -2.36 -3.29
CA ASN A 123 21.24 -1.04 -3.89
C ASN A 123 20.84 0.08 -2.93
N THR A 124 19.73 -0.10 -2.19
CA THR A 124 19.26 0.86 -1.20
C THR A 124 20.28 1.05 -0.08
N LEU A 125 20.77 -0.05 0.51
CA LEU A 125 21.75 0.00 1.61
C LEU A 125 23.09 0.62 1.20
N VAL A 126 23.60 0.24 0.01
CA VAL A 126 24.87 0.78 -0.52
C VAL A 126 24.75 2.27 -0.82
N ARG A 127 23.64 2.69 -1.47
CA ARG A 127 23.38 4.12 -1.75
C ARG A 127 23.32 4.93 -0.47
N ASP A 128 22.62 4.46 0.55
CA ASP A 128 22.38 5.16 1.80
C ASP A 128 23.55 4.94 2.81
N ARG A 129 24.60 4.19 2.41
CA ARG A 129 25.83 3.91 3.18
C ARG A 129 25.55 3.26 4.53
N ILE A 130 24.68 2.26 4.54
CA ILE A 130 24.28 1.55 5.75
C ILE A 130 25.12 0.28 5.89
N GLY A 131 25.97 0.23 6.89
CA GLY A 131 26.91 -0.87 7.09
C GLY A 131 27.94 -1.03 5.97
N GLU A 132 28.46 -2.23 5.83
CA GLU A 132 29.36 -2.65 4.77
C GLU A 132 28.86 -3.99 4.23
N MET A 133 28.84 -4.14 2.92
CA MET A 133 28.41 -5.38 2.26
C MET A 133 29.30 -6.56 2.70
N PRO A 134 28.72 -7.70 3.11
CA PRO A 134 29.48 -8.90 3.49
C PRO A 134 30.39 -9.37 2.39
N LYS A 135 31.59 -9.81 2.77
CA LYS A 135 32.60 -10.37 1.84
C LYS A 135 32.57 -11.89 1.79
N LEU A 136 31.82 -12.51 2.70
CA LEU A 136 31.72 -13.97 2.83
C LEU A 136 30.78 -14.60 1.79
N VAL A 137 29.85 -13.82 1.27
CA VAL A 137 28.85 -14.23 0.29
C VAL A 137 28.82 -13.24 -0.86
N ASP A 138 28.43 -13.72 -2.04
CA ASP A 138 28.25 -12.89 -3.21
C ASP A 138 26.91 -12.16 -3.11
N CYS A 139 26.95 -10.86 -2.88
CA CYS A 139 25.74 -10.04 -2.78
C CYS A 139 25.33 -9.51 -4.16
N PHE A 140 24.07 -9.65 -4.50
CA PHE A 140 23.49 -9.11 -5.74
C PHE A 140 23.38 -7.59 -5.66
N GLN A 141 24.13 -6.88 -6.48
CA GLN A 141 24.15 -5.42 -6.53
C GLN A 141 24.41 -4.93 -7.97
N ASP A 142 23.48 -4.15 -8.50
CA ASP A 142 23.65 -3.45 -9.78
C ASP A 142 22.79 -2.19 -9.78
N PHE A 143 23.40 -1.01 -9.85
CA PHE A 143 22.69 0.27 -9.89
C PHE A 143 21.83 0.47 -11.13
N LYS A 144 21.90 -0.41 -12.13
CA LYS A 144 20.96 -0.44 -13.23
C LYS A 144 19.51 -0.54 -12.72
N TYR A 145 19.29 -1.25 -11.62
CA TYR A 145 17.98 -1.48 -11.01
C TYR A 145 17.62 -0.43 -9.95
N GLU A 146 18.35 0.67 -9.86
CA GLU A 146 17.99 1.77 -8.97
C GLU A 146 16.62 2.33 -9.33
N ASN A 147 15.75 2.52 -8.33
CA ASN A 147 14.36 2.94 -8.46
C ASN A 147 13.40 1.99 -9.22
N TRP A 148 13.83 0.75 -9.46
CA TRP A 148 12.95 -0.29 -9.96
C TRP A 148 12.17 -0.95 -8.81
N THR A 149 11.07 -1.64 -9.16
CA THR A 149 10.38 -2.54 -8.21
C THR A 149 10.96 -3.95 -8.32
N SER A 150 10.81 -4.76 -7.28
CA SER A 150 11.29 -6.15 -7.29
C SER A 150 10.65 -6.96 -8.41
N GLU A 151 9.37 -6.68 -8.73
CA GLU A 151 8.64 -7.32 -9.83
C GLU A 151 9.25 -6.96 -11.20
N ALA A 152 9.56 -5.68 -11.42
CA ALA A 152 10.19 -5.25 -12.67
C ALA A 152 11.60 -5.84 -12.84
N VAL A 153 12.37 -5.96 -11.75
CA VAL A 153 13.68 -6.63 -11.77
C VAL A 153 13.50 -8.12 -12.03
N TYR A 154 12.50 -8.77 -11.43
CA TYR A 154 12.18 -10.17 -11.71
C TYR A 154 11.91 -10.40 -13.19
N ASP A 155 11.08 -9.59 -13.82
CA ASP A 155 10.74 -9.71 -15.24
C ASP A 155 11.97 -9.52 -16.14
N ASP A 156 12.86 -8.57 -15.80
CA ASP A 156 14.11 -8.35 -16.53
C ASP A 156 15.09 -9.52 -16.38
N ILE A 157 15.17 -10.17 -15.20
CA ILE A 157 16.03 -11.31 -14.92
C ILE A 157 15.47 -12.58 -15.55
N PHE A 158 14.18 -12.87 -15.36
CA PHE A 158 13.52 -14.08 -15.84
C PHE A 158 13.68 -14.28 -17.35
N GLY A 159 13.68 -13.18 -18.11
CA GLY A 159 13.89 -13.23 -19.56
C GLY A 159 15.34 -13.40 -20.03
N LYS A 160 16.33 -13.36 -19.12
CA LYS A 160 17.76 -13.33 -19.47
C LYS A 160 18.55 -14.60 -19.16
N TYR A 161 18.08 -15.37 -18.17
CA TYR A 161 18.78 -16.56 -17.69
C TYR A 161 18.05 -17.82 -18.12
N ASP A 162 18.80 -18.84 -18.52
CA ASP A 162 18.25 -20.18 -18.74
C ASP A 162 18.07 -20.93 -17.40
N GLU A 163 17.29 -22.03 -17.43
CA GLU A 163 16.99 -22.82 -16.22
C GLU A 163 18.24 -23.32 -15.47
N GLU A 164 19.34 -23.62 -16.20
CA GLU A 164 20.57 -24.14 -15.61
C GLU A 164 21.34 -23.00 -14.89
N GLN A 165 21.34 -21.80 -15.46
CA GLN A 165 21.93 -20.61 -14.87
C GLN A 165 21.10 -20.14 -13.64
N LEU A 166 19.78 -20.19 -13.70
CA LEU A 166 18.88 -19.86 -12.58
C LEU A 166 19.09 -20.85 -11.41
N LYS A 167 19.25 -22.13 -11.70
CA LYS A 167 19.53 -23.15 -10.69
C LYS A 167 20.89 -22.92 -10.03
N GLN A 168 21.92 -22.55 -10.80
CA GLN A 168 23.24 -22.20 -10.25
C GLN A 168 23.20 -20.93 -9.41
N LEU A 169 22.37 -19.93 -9.78
CA LEU A 169 22.15 -18.73 -9.00
C LEU A 169 21.40 -19.03 -7.71
N GLY A 170 20.38 -19.89 -7.76
CA GLY A 170 19.61 -20.32 -6.58
C GLY A 170 20.44 -21.09 -5.54
N GLU A 171 21.49 -21.80 -5.94
CA GLU A 171 22.43 -22.47 -5.02
C GLU A 171 23.37 -21.49 -4.27
N LEU A 172 23.41 -20.21 -4.70
CA LEU A 172 24.24 -19.15 -4.11
C LEU A 172 23.45 -18.24 -3.15
N LEU A 173 22.14 -18.43 -3.07
CA LEU A 173 21.26 -17.55 -2.34
C LEU A 173 21.19 -17.88 -0.86
N ASP A 174 21.06 -16.81 -0.06
CA ASP A 174 20.51 -16.90 1.27
C ASP A 174 19.04 -17.34 1.18
N GLU A 175 18.66 -18.32 1.98
CA GLU A 175 17.27 -18.74 2.10
C GLU A 175 16.51 -17.70 2.91
N HIS A 176 15.88 -16.74 2.24
CA HIS A 176 14.92 -15.89 2.91
C HIS A 176 13.68 -16.69 3.32
N LEU A 177 13.13 -16.35 4.49
CA LEU A 177 11.86 -16.92 4.93
C LEU A 177 10.75 -16.36 4.05
N ASP A 178 10.14 -17.23 3.26
CA ASP A 178 8.98 -16.91 2.45
C ASP A 178 7.69 -17.27 3.21
N TRP A 179 6.72 -16.38 3.22
CA TRP A 179 5.46 -16.65 3.90
C TRP A 179 4.66 -17.76 3.22
N GLY A 180 4.73 -17.89 1.90
CA GLY A 180 4.07 -18.98 1.18
C GLY A 180 4.55 -20.37 1.59
N ASP A 181 5.84 -20.54 1.84
CA ASP A 181 6.43 -21.80 2.29
C ASP A 181 6.22 -22.05 3.80
N ASN A 182 5.87 -21.01 4.54
CA ASN A 182 5.64 -21.05 5.99
C ASN A 182 4.16 -21.19 6.36
N GLU A 183 3.24 -21.29 5.39
CA GLU A 183 1.83 -21.61 5.68
C GLU A 183 1.68 -23.03 6.23
N GLY A 184 1.08 -23.18 7.40
CA GLY A 184 0.80 -24.45 8.03
C GLY A 184 0.00 -24.30 9.31
N GLU A 185 -0.43 -25.42 9.91
CA GLU A 185 -0.98 -25.42 11.25
C GLU A 185 0.09 -24.89 12.20
N GLY A 186 -0.14 -23.69 12.76
CA GLY A 186 0.83 -22.87 13.46
C GLY A 186 1.56 -23.58 14.59
N ASP A 187 2.72 -24.10 14.27
CA ASP A 187 3.76 -24.47 15.23
C ASP A 187 4.84 -23.38 15.13
N GLY A 188 4.69 -22.28 15.84
CA GLY A 188 5.51 -21.05 15.76
C GLY A 188 7.02 -21.24 15.96
N GLY A 189 7.59 -22.30 15.41
CA GLY A 189 8.95 -22.75 15.58
C GLY A 189 9.17 -23.35 16.97
N SER A 190 9.89 -24.44 17.12
CA SER A 190 10.24 -24.93 18.46
C SER A 190 11.29 -24.00 19.07
N GLU A 191 10.82 -23.02 19.84
CA GLU A 191 11.68 -22.17 20.66
C GLU A 191 12.34 -23.01 21.75
N GLY A 192 13.64 -22.86 21.92
CA GLY A 192 14.42 -23.45 23.01
C GLY A 192 15.30 -22.40 23.66
N GLU A 193 15.97 -22.79 24.71
CA GLU A 193 17.03 -22.00 25.33
C GLU A 193 18.29 -22.84 25.42
N ASP A 194 19.45 -22.23 25.20
CA ASP A 194 20.75 -22.84 25.44
C ASP A 194 21.07 -22.88 26.96
N SER A 195 22.22 -23.43 27.31
CA SER A 195 22.65 -23.52 28.73
C SER A 195 22.87 -22.14 29.37
N ASN A 196 23.01 -21.09 28.57
CA ASN A 196 23.16 -19.70 29.01
C ASN A 196 21.83 -18.92 29.00
N GLY A 197 20.70 -19.55 28.67
CA GLY A 197 19.38 -18.91 28.58
C GLY A 197 19.13 -18.10 27.33
N ASN A 198 19.98 -18.24 26.30
CA ASN A 198 19.78 -17.56 25.02
C ASN A 198 18.70 -18.27 24.17
N LYS A 199 17.91 -17.52 23.45
CA LYS A 199 16.84 -18.05 22.61
C LYS A 199 17.40 -18.74 21.35
N ILE A 200 16.93 -19.97 21.12
CA ILE A 200 17.31 -20.81 19.97
C ILE A 200 16.04 -21.20 19.21
N SER A 201 16.10 -21.16 17.88
CA SER A 201 15.08 -21.77 17.01
C SER A 201 15.62 -23.06 16.41
N LYS A 202 14.99 -24.18 16.73
CA LYS A 202 15.41 -25.51 16.26
C LYS A 202 14.76 -25.92 14.94
N LYS A 203 13.71 -25.21 14.52
CA LYS A 203 12.98 -25.48 13.29
C LYS A 203 12.54 -24.19 12.64
N ARG A 204 12.44 -24.21 11.32
CA ARG A 204 11.84 -23.12 10.55
C ARG A 204 10.42 -22.82 11.05
N PRO A 205 10.08 -21.57 11.37
CA PRO A 205 8.75 -21.22 11.89
C PRO A 205 7.69 -21.41 10.80
N LYS A 206 6.48 -21.82 11.25
CA LYS A 206 5.29 -21.89 10.40
C LYS A 206 4.18 -21.07 11.02
N TYR A 207 3.48 -20.31 10.20
CA TYR A 207 2.42 -19.40 10.65
C TYR A 207 1.10 -19.68 9.94
N SER A 208 0.00 -19.47 10.63
CA SER A 208 -1.32 -19.47 10.00
C SER A 208 -1.51 -18.19 9.16
N LYS A 209 -2.41 -18.22 8.19
CA LYS A 209 -2.75 -17.01 7.41
C LYS A 209 -3.17 -15.83 8.27
N GLU A 210 -3.86 -16.10 9.39
CA GLU A 210 -4.28 -15.08 10.34
C GLU A 210 -3.08 -14.46 11.07
N ASP A 211 -2.10 -15.29 11.49
CA ASP A 211 -0.90 -14.80 12.15
C ASP A 211 0.00 -14.02 11.21
N LEU A 212 0.11 -14.45 9.94
CA LEU A 212 0.84 -13.71 8.90
C LEU A 212 0.25 -12.31 8.67
N ARG A 213 -1.09 -12.19 8.63
CA ARG A 213 -1.76 -10.87 8.54
C ARG A 213 -1.44 -9.99 9.76
N LYS A 214 -1.48 -10.55 10.96
CA LYS A 214 -1.13 -9.81 12.19
C LYS A 214 0.33 -9.35 12.17
N ILE A 215 1.27 -10.21 11.76
CA ILE A 215 2.69 -9.87 11.63
C ILE A 215 2.87 -8.72 10.64
N ARG A 216 2.18 -8.76 9.52
CA ARG A 216 2.23 -7.70 8.51
C ARG A 216 1.72 -6.36 9.03
N ASP A 217 0.62 -6.37 9.76
CA ASP A 217 0.08 -5.15 10.37
C ASP A 217 1.04 -4.59 11.44
N GLU A 218 1.65 -5.47 12.25
CA GLU A 218 2.70 -5.09 13.20
C GLU A 218 3.93 -4.47 12.50
N ILE A 219 4.36 -5.02 11.36
CA ILE A 219 5.48 -4.46 10.57
C ILE A 219 5.11 -3.04 10.08
N LYS A 220 3.90 -2.82 9.56
CA LYS A 220 3.43 -1.51 9.10
C LYS A 220 3.41 -0.48 10.24
N GLU A 221 2.85 -0.85 11.39
CA GLU A 221 2.84 0.02 12.58
C GLU A 221 4.26 0.34 13.06
N ASN A 222 5.12 -0.67 13.10
CA ASN A 222 6.51 -0.53 13.48
C ASN A 222 7.28 0.40 12.53
N MET A 223 7.05 0.27 11.23
CA MET A 223 7.66 1.10 10.19
C MET A 223 7.24 2.57 10.33
N ILE A 224 5.94 2.84 10.52
CA ILE A 224 5.43 4.21 10.73
C ILE A 224 6.04 4.82 11.99
N SER A 225 6.02 4.09 13.11
CA SER A 225 6.60 4.53 14.38
C SER A 225 8.11 4.77 14.31
N ALA A 226 8.86 3.89 13.61
CA ALA A 226 10.29 4.03 13.41
C ALA A 226 10.63 5.26 12.57
N ALA A 227 9.85 5.54 11.52
CA ALA A 227 10.04 6.73 10.69
C ALA A 227 9.74 8.03 11.43
N GLN A 228 8.67 8.06 12.23
CA GLN A 228 8.35 9.22 13.08
C GLN A 228 9.48 9.50 14.08
N THR A 229 10.05 8.46 14.68
CA THR A 229 11.15 8.58 15.63
C THR A 229 12.46 9.00 14.95
N ALA A 230 12.73 8.50 13.75
CA ALA A 230 13.93 8.84 13.00
C ALA A 230 13.94 10.30 12.52
N GLY A 231 12.77 10.85 12.22
CA GLY A 231 12.61 12.21 11.69
C GLY A 231 12.94 12.33 10.20
N ALA A 232 12.58 13.45 9.61
CA ALA A 232 12.75 13.73 8.20
C ALA A 232 14.23 13.62 7.75
N GLY A 233 14.45 12.95 6.61
CA GLY A 233 15.79 12.77 6.03
C GLY A 233 16.60 11.58 6.59
N ASN A 234 16.12 10.88 7.61
CA ASN A 234 16.75 9.68 8.17
C ASN A 234 16.05 8.38 7.80
N VAL A 235 15.09 8.45 6.90
CA VAL A 235 14.36 7.32 6.34
C VAL A 235 14.77 7.14 4.88
N PRO A 236 15.03 5.91 4.39
CA PRO A 236 15.31 5.70 2.96
C PRO A 236 14.18 6.22 2.08
N ALA A 237 14.52 6.85 0.95
CA ALA A 237 13.52 7.52 0.09
C ALA A 237 12.40 6.57 -0.40
N GLY A 238 12.72 5.31 -0.69
CA GLY A 238 11.72 4.29 -1.06
C GLY A 238 10.76 3.97 0.08
N VAL A 239 11.27 3.91 1.31
CA VAL A 239 10.48 3.66 2.53
C VAL A 239 9.62 4.87 2.88
N GLU A 240 10.16 6.08 2.75
CA GLU A 240 9.43 7.33 2.99
C GLU A 240 8.19 7.44 2.07
N ARG A 241 8.35 7.08 0.81
CA ARG A 241 7.24 7.02 -0.15
C ARG A 241 6.17 6.01 0.27
N MET A 242 6.55 4.79 0.67
CA MET A 242 5.61 3.78 1.15
C MET A 242 4.86 4.24 2.40
N ILE A 243 5.57 4.86 3.36
CA ILE A 243 4.95 5.39 4.58
C ILE A 243 3.94 6.49 4.23
N LYS A 244 4.29 7.37 3.30
CA LYS A 244 3.37 8.41 2.82
C LYS A 244 2.11 7.80 2.24
N GLU A 245 2.22 6.79 1.38
CA GLU A 245 1.08 6.05 0.81
C GLU A 245 0.21 5.36 1.89
N LEU A 246 0.84 4.87 2.98
CA LEU A 246 0.13 4.23 4.10
C LEU A 246 -0.50 5.22 5.08
N THR A 247 0.09 6.41 5.25
CA THR A 247 -0.34 7.41 6.24
C THR A 247 -1.18 8.54 5.65
N GLU A 248 -1.13 8.75 4.34
CA GLU A 248 -2.08 9.63 3.68
C GLU A 248 -3.48 9.06 3.89
N PRO A 249 -4.38 9.82 4.54
CA PRO A 249 -5.73 9.34 4.73
C PRO A 249 -6.33 9.14 3.33
N LYS A 250 -6.50 7.89 2.94
CA LYS A 250 -7.32 7.56 1.78
C LYS A 250 -8.73 8.00 2.14
N MET A 251 -9.11 9.22 1.72
CA MET A 251 -10.45 9.69 1.91
C MET A 251 -11.38 8.72 1.17
N ASN A 252 -12.20 8.03 1.94
CA ASN A 252 -13.19 7.13 1.39
C ASN A 252 -14.10 7.96 0.48
N TRP A 253 -14.12 7.67 -0.81
CA TRP A 253 -14.93 8.40 -1.79
C TRP A 253 -16.41 8.45 -1.40
N ARG A 254 -16.92 7.43 -0.70
CA ARG A 254 -18.26 7.36 -0.15
C ARG A 254 -18.50 8.44 0.90
N GLU A 255 -17.52 8.66 1.78
CA GLU A 255 -17.62 9.70 2.81
C GLU A 255 -17.55 11.10 2.22
N ILE A 256 -16.68 11.32 1.21
CA ILE A 256 -16.65 12.59 0.47
C ILE A 256 -18.00 12.86 -0.19
N LEU A 257 -18.52 11.86 -0.91
CA LEU A 257 -19.79 11.96 -1.61
C LEU A 257 -20.93 12.27 -0.63
N ARG A 258 -21.02 11.53 0.48
CA ARG A 258 -21.99 11.76 1.55
C ARG A 258 -21.89 13.16 2.13
N GLN A 259 -20.70 13.62 2.50
CA GLN A 259 -20.48 14.97 3.05
C GLN A 259 -20.88 16.05 2.05
N GLN A 260 -20.55 15.88 0.78
CA GLN A 260 -20.87 16.83 -0.28
C GLN A 260 -22.39 16.90 -0.56
N ILE A 261 -23.07 15.76 -0.61
CA ILE A 261 -24.52 15.71 -0.74
C ILE A 261 -25.19 16.36 0.49
N GLN A 262 -24.75 16.02 1.70
CA GLN A 262 -25.26 16.62 2.94
C GLN A 262 -24.99 18.13 3.04
N SER A 263 -23.87 18.62 2.49
CA SER A 263 -23.58 20.07 2.49
C SER A 263 -24.58 20.86 1.68
N THR A 264 -25.14 20.27 0.64
CA THR A 264 -26.13 20.88 -0.25
C THR A 264 -27.42 21.26 0.50
N ILE A 265 -27.76 20.49 1.55
CA ILE A 265 -29.01 20.70 2.35
C ILE A 265 -28.93 21.91 3.27
N ARG A 266 -27.73 22.37 3.65
CA ARG A 266 -27.53 23.37 4.71
C ARG A 266 -27.50 24.83 4.24
N HIS A 267 -27.64 25.11 2.95
CA HIS A 267 -27.37 26.44 2.40
C HIS A 267 -28.59 27.35 2.14
N ASP A 268 -29.81 26.87 2.32
CA ASP A 268 -30.97 27.72 2.18
C ASP A 268 -31.29 28.49 3.48
N PHE A 269 -31.05 29.80 3.46
CA PHE A 269 -31.43 30.70 4.53
C PHE A 269 -32.78 31.34 4.21
N THR A 270 -33.70 31.30 5.16
CA THR A 270 -35.02 31.94 5.02
C THR A 270 -35.30 32.92 6.15
N PHE A 271 -35.93 34.05 5.81
CA PHE A 271 -36.46 34.98 6.79
C PHE A 271 -37.86 34.59 7.28
N SER A 272 -38.50 33.60 6.67
CA SER A 272 -39.83 33.09 7.10
C SER A 272 -39.76 32.43 8.48
N ARG A 273 -38.61 31.91 8.88
CA ARG A 273 -38.32 31.37 10.22
C ARG A 273 -37.01 31.94 10.73
N PRO A 274 -37.00 33.16 11.31
CA PRO A 274 -35.75 33.79 11.73
C PRO A 274 -35.06 33.01 12.86
N SER A 275 -33.74 33.06 12.86
CA SER A 275 -32.90 32.44 13.89
C SER A 275 -33.12 33.08 15.25
N ARG A 276 -33.37 32.27 16.28
CA ARG A 276 -33.49 32.76 17.65
C ARG A 276 -32.20 33.30 18.26
N LYS A 277 -31.04 33.00 17.64
CA LYS A 277 -29.72 33.45 18.12
C LYS A 277 -29.52 34.96 18.08
N GLY A 278 -30.25 35.67 17.23
CA GLY A 278 -30.18 37.14 17.13
C GLY A 278 -31.15 37.92 18.04
N TRP A 279 -32.08 37.28 18.72
CA TRP A 279 -33.17 37.98 19.45
C TRP A 279 -32.67 38.87 20.58
N HIS A 280 -31.61 38.49 21.28
CA HIS A 280 -31.02 39.26 22.36
C HIS A 280 -30.33 40.57 21.88
N THR A 281 -29.98 40.66 20.60
CA THR A 281 -29.37 41.85 19.98
C THR A 281 -30.36 42.67 19.18
N GLY A 282 -31.63 42.23 19.09
CA GLY A 282 -32.65 42.86 18.26
C GLY A 282 -32.47 42.68 16.77
N ALA A 283 -31.49 41.85 16.34
CA ALA A 283 -31.22 41.57 14.95
C ALA A 283 -32.09 40.42 14.44
N ILE A 284 -32.77 40.62 13.34
CA ILE A 284 -33.50 39.57 12.61
C ILE A 284 -32.50 38.86 11.72
N LEU A 285 -31.99 37.74 12.21
CA LEU A 285 -31.07 36.88 11.42
C LEU A 285 -31.89 35.82 10.66
N PRO A 286 -31.52 35.52 9.39
CA PRO A 286 -32.21 34.47 8.67
C PRO A 286 -32.01 33.13 9.39
N GLY A 287 -33.07 32.32 9.45
CA GLY A 287 -33.01 30.95 9.93
C GLY A 287 -32.61 30.01 8.79
N GLN A 288 -32.06 28.88 9.15
CA GLN A 288 -31.80 27.80 8.17
C GLN A 288 -33.15 27.15 7.78
N ASN A 289 -33.43 27.13 6.50
CA ASN A 289 -34.49 26.31 5.98
C ASN A 289 -33.85 24.93 5.69
N PHE A 290 -34.36 23.92 6.35
CA PHE A 290 -34.02 22.55 5.97
C PHE A 290 -34.89 22.22 4.75
N ALA A 291 -34.46 22.63 3.55
CA ALA A 291 -34.99 22.05 2.35
C ALA A 291 -34.54 20.58 2.39
N GLN A 292 -35.46 19.67 2.62
CA GLN A 292 -35.21 18.24 2.68
C GLN A 292 -35.03 17.67 1.27
N GLN A 293 -35.16 18.47 0.23
CA GLN A 293 -35.07 18.04 -1.15
C GLN A 293 -33.65 18.19 -1.68
N ILE A 294 -33.09 17.08 -2.06
CA ILE A 294 -31.79 16.98 -2.75
C ILE A 294 -32.07 16.94 -4.25
N ASP A 295 -31.37 17.80 -4.99
CA ASP A 295 -31.46 17.89 -6.44
C ASP A 295 -30.03 17.70 -6.99
N ILE A 296 -29.74 16.50 -7.48
CA ILE A 296 -28.42 16.12 -8.02
C ILE A 296 -28.53 15.48 -9.39
N CYS A 297 -27.49 15.66 -10.20
CA CYS A 297 -27.32 14.94 -11.43
C CYS A 297 -26.12 13.99 -11.31
N VAL A 298 -26.27 12.79 -11.83
CA VAL A 298 -25.25 11.74 -11.85
C VAL A 298 -24.99 11.36 -13.30
N SER A 299 -23.74 11.42 -13.71
CA SER A 299 -23.28 11.05 -15.05
C SER A 299 -22.32 9.89 -14.97
N LEU A 300 -22.56 8.86 -15.79
CA LEU A 300 -21.74 7.65 -15.86
C LEU A 300 -20.97 7.65 -17.18
N ASP A 301 -19.64 7.69 -17.08
CA ASP A 301 -18.76 7.54 -18.22
C ASP A 301 -18.77 6.08 -18.69
N MET A 302 -19.23 5.83 -19.89
CA MET A 302 -19.30 4.51 -20.50
C MET A 302 -18.27 4.33 -21.60
N SER A 303 -17.16 5.06 -21.55
CA SER A 303 -15.98 4.73 -22.35
C SER A 303 -15.48 3.32 -22.00
N GLY A 304 -14.85 2.64 -22.95
CA GLY A 304 -14.58 1.20 -22.90
C GLY A 304 -13.74 0.65 -21.72
N SER A 305 -13.41 1.48 -20.75
CA SER A 305 -12.65 1.15 -19.52
C SER A 305 -13.53 0.87 -18.29
N ILE A 306 -14.83 1.23 -18.33
CA ILE A 306 -15.76 1.03 -17.21
C ILE A 306 -16.61 -0.22 -17.44
N GLY A 307 -16.56 -1.17 -16.51
CA GLY A 307 -17.41 -2.36 -16.52
C GLY A 307 -18.79 -2.07 -15.93
N ASP A 308 -19.82 -2.75 -16.45
CA ASP A 308 -21.20 -2.66 -15.96
C ASP A 308 -21.34 -2.94 -14.46
N GLU A 309 -20.51 -3.84 -13.91
CA GLU A 309 -20.53 -4.17 -12.48
C GLU A 309 -20.06 -2.99 -11.60
N GLN A 310 -19.03 -2.27 -12.02
CA GLN A 310 -18.51 -1.12 -11.30
C GLN A 310 -19.52 0.04 -11.27
N ALA A 311 -20.16 0.30 -12.40
CA ALA A 311 -21.22 1.31 -12.49
C ALA A 311 -22.42 0.96 -11.59
N LYS A 312 -22.82 -0.32 -11.52
CA LYS A 312 -23.90 -0.79 -10.63
C LYS A 312 -23.53 -0.65 -9.16
N VAL A 313 -22.29 -0.97 -8.76
CA VAL A 313 -21.81 -0.76 -7.40
C VAL A 313 -21.84 0.71 -7.04
N PHE A 314 -21.39 1.59 -7.93
CA PHE A 314 -21.45 3.04 -7.71
C PHE A 314 -22.91 3.52 -7.54
N LEU A 315 -23.81 3.10 -8.41
CA LEU A 315 -25.24 3.46 -8.31
C LEU A 315 -25.88 2.96 -7.02
N SER A 316 -25.53 1.77 -6.55
CA SER A 316 -26.05 1.22 -5.28
C SER A 316 -25.59 2.06 -4.08
N GLU A 317 -24.37 2.60 -4.10
CA GLU A 317 -23.88 3.48 -3.06
C GLU A 317 -24.57 4.87 -3.12
N VAL A 318 -24.75 5.42 -4.31
CA VAL A 318 -25.52 6.65 -4.48
C VAL A 318 -26.94 6.46 -3.93
N LYS A 319 -27.60 5.35 -4.24
CA LYS A 319 -28.90 5.00 -3.68
C LYS A 319 -28.86 4.92 -2.15
N GLY A 320 -27.89 4.20 -1.57
CA GLY A 320 -27.75 4.09 -0.13
C GLY A 320 -27.63 5.45 0.58
N ILE A 321 -26.93 6.41 -0.06
CA ILE A 321 -26.84 7.78 0.46
C ILE A 321 -28.19 8.52 0.31
N MET A 322 -28.88 8.36 -0.82
CA MET A 322 -30.15 9.01 -1.09
C MET A 322 -31.28 8.53 -0.18
N ASP A 323 -31.29 7.24 0.16
CA ASP A 323 -32.29 6.63 1.06
C ASP A 323 -32.25 7.20 2.51
N GLU A 324 -31.17 7.91 2.87
CA GLU A 324 -31.09 8.66 4.14
C GLU A 324 -31.96 9.94 4.13
N PHE A 325 -32.46 10.37 2.97
CA PHE A 325 -33.21 11.60 2.80
C PHE A 325 -34.67 11.33 2.46
N LYS A 326 -35.57 12.12 3.00
CA LYS A 326 -37.04 11.97 2.80
C LYS A 326 -37.47 12.37 1.41
N ASP A 327 -36.86 13.42 0.87
CA ASP A 327 -37.19 14.00 -0.41
C ASP A 327 -35.93 14.15 -1.24
N TYR A 328 -35.84 13.46 -2.36
CA TYR A 328 -34.75 13.62 -3.29
C TYR A 328 -35.23 13.58 -4.73
N ASN A 329 -34.46 14.20 -5.60
CA ASN A 329 -34.59 14.10 -7.05
C ASN A 329 -33.22 13.87 -7.63
N VAL A 330 -33.03 12.73 -8.28
CA VAL A 330 -31.77 12.32 -8.90
C VAL A 330 -31.99 12.08 -10.38
N LYS A 331 -31.28 12.85 -11.18
CA LYS A 331 -31.29 12.71 -12.62
C LYS A 331 -30.02 11.95 -13.03
N ILE A 332 -30.16 10.84 -13.72
CA ILE A 332 -29.05 9.95 -14.12
C ILE A 332 -29.01 9.83 -15.63
N TRP A 333 -27.80 9.84 -16.17
CA TRP A 333 -27.55 9.51 -17.57
C TRP A 333 -26.17 8.86 -17.77
N CYS A 334 -26.02 8.14 -18.87
CA CYS A 334 -24.73 7.66 -19.37
C CYS A 334 -24.20 8.62 -20.42
N PHE A 335 -22.90 8.68 -20.57
CA PHE A 335 -22.27 9.41 -21.66
C PHE A 335 -21.01 8.70 -22.19
N ASP A 336 -20.68 9.01 -23.43
CA ASP A 336 -19.39 8.77 -24.06
C ASP A 336 -18.96 10.06 -24.82
N THR A 337 -19.33 10.21 -26.09
CA THR A 337 -19.22 11.45 -26.87
C THR A 337 -20.53 12.26 -26.86
N LYS A 338 -21.59 11.71 -26.29
CA LYS A 338 -22.90 12.34 -26.09
C LYS A 338 -23.64 11.67 -24.94
N VAL A 339 -24.71 12.31 -24.48
CA VAL A 339 -25.55 11.79 -23.39
C VAL A 339 -26.58 10.77 -23.89
N TYR A 340 -26.80 9.72 -23.10
CA TYR A 340 -27.74 8.64 -23.36
C TYR A 340 -28.55 8.29 -22.12
N ASN A 341 -29.74 7.74 -22.32
CA ASN A 341 -30.60 7.12 -21.31
C ASN A 341 -30.81 7.97 -20.06
N GLU A 342 -31.21 9.25 -20.24
CA GLU A 342 -31.58 10.10 -19.11
C GLU A 342 -32.82 9.54 -18.40
N GLN A 343 -32.74 9.39 -17.08
CA GLN A 343 -33.84 8.96 -16.22
C GLN A 343 -33.90 9.78 -14.95
N ASP A 344 -35.12 10.06 -14.47
CA ASP A 344 -35.41 10.79 -13.24
C ASP A 344 -35.82 9.81 -12.14
N TYR A 345 -35.18 9.88 -10.99
CA TYR A 345 -35.51 9.11 -9.81
C TYR A 345 -35.89 10.07 -8.66
N SER A 346 -37.01 9.78 -7.99
CA SER A 346 -37.47 10.56 -6.84
C SER A 346 -37.92 9.63 -5.72
N ALA A 347 -37.95 10.15 -4.50
CA ALA A 347 -38.41 9.38 -3.33
C ALA A 347 -39.85 8.81 -3.51
N ASP A 348 -40.67 9.45 -4.34
CA ASP A 348 -42.08 9.08 -4.58
C ASP A 348 -42.25 8.16 -5.81
N SER A 349 -41.25 8.01 -6.68
CA SER A 349 -41.38 7.24 -7.93
C SER A 349 -41.50 5.73 -7.71
N GLY A 350 -40.92 5.21 -6.61
CA GLY A 350 -40.86 3.77 -6.34
C GLY A 350 -39.92 2.97 -7.27
N ASP A 351 -39.23 3.66 -8.17
CA ASP A 351 -38.24 3.06 -9.07
C ASP A 351 -36.91 2.84 -8.35
N ASP A 352 -36.24 1.73 -8.66
CA ASP A 352 -34.97 1.38 -8.04
C ASP A 352 -33.79 1.80 -8.95
N LEU A 353 -32.85 2.60 -8.40
CA LEU A 353 -31.61 3.00 -9.07
C LEU A 353 -30.80 1.79 -9.57
N SER A 354 -30.94 0.63 -8.93
CA SER A 354 -30.25 -0.60 -9.33
C SER A 354 -30.76 -1.20 -10.65
N ASP A 355 -31.95 -0.77 -11.10
CA ASP A 355 -32.55 -1.22 -12.36
C ASP A 355 -32.14 -0.32 -13.55
N TYR A 356 -31.29 0.68 -13.33
CA TYR A 356 -30.84 1.59 -14.38
C TYR A 356 -30.08 0.81 -15.47
N GLU A 357 -30.53 0.98 -16.72
CA GLU A 357 -29.92 0.33 -17.88
C GLU A 357 -28.72 1.16 -18.40
N ILE A 358 -27.54 0.60 -18.30
CA ILE A 358 -26.28 1.23 -18.68
C ILE A 358 -26.13 1.15 -20.21
N MET A 359 -25.86 2.29 -20.87
CA MET A 359 -25.70 2.40 -22.31
C MET A 359 -24.48 3.21 -22.67
N GLY A 360 -23.71 2.78 -23.69
CA GLY A 360 -22.54 3.48 -24.20
C GLY A 360 -21.51 2.54 -24.84
N GLY A 361 -20.28 2.98 -25.04
CA GLY A 361 -19.18 2.18 -25.59
C GLY A 361 -18.36 2.87 -26.68
N GLY A 362 -18.42 4.20 -26.76
CA GLY A 362 -17.67 5.03 -27.71
C GLY A 362 -16.39 5.62 -27.15
N GLY A 363 -16.00 6.77 -27.70
CA GLY A 363 -14.92 7.63 -27.19
C GLY A 363 -15.35 8.40 -25.93
N THR A 364 -14.52 9.31 -25.42
CA THR A 364 -14.81 10.08 -24.22
C THR A 364 -14.80 11.57 -24.53
N ASP A 365 -15.88 12.28 -24.25
CA ASP A 365 -15.98 13.74 -24.27
C ASP A 365 -16.76 14.24 -23.04
N PHE A 366 -16.06 14.78 -22.05
CA PHE A 366 -16.71 15.25 -20.83
C PHE A 366 -17.60 16.47 -21.07
N MET A 367 -17.23 17.34 -22.02
CA MET A 367 -17.96 18.57 -22.29
C MET A 367 -19.41 18.31 -22.72
N CYS A 368 -19.71 17.18 -23.36
CA CYS A 368 -21.05 16.82 -23.78
C CYS A 368 -22.07 16.86 -22.64
N ASN A 369 -21.66 16.60 -21.40
CA ASN A 369 -22.53 16.68 -20.22
C ASN A 369 -22.99 18.12 -19.94
N TRP A 370 -22.09 19.08 -19.99
CA TRP A 370 -22.42 20.49 -19.76
C TRP A 370 -23.23 21.09 -20.91
N GLU A 371 -22.93 20.70 -22.16
CA GLU A 371 -23.72 21.07 -23.32
C GLU A 371 -25.15 20.55 -23.18
N TYR A 372 -25.28 19.27 -22.82
CA TYR A 372 -26.58 18.64 -22.57
C TYR A 372 -27.37 19.35 -21.48
N MET A 373 -26.73 19.64 -20.34
CA MET A 373 -27.39 20.36 -19.23
C MET A 373 -27.83 21.77 -19.66
N LYS A 374 -27.00 22.48 -20.46
CA LYS A 374 -27.35 23.81 -20.98
C LYS A 374 -28.50 23.77 -21.98
N GLU A 375 -28.54 22.80 -22.88
CA GLU A 375 -29.59 22.63 -23.90
C GLU A 375 -30.95 22.28 -23.28
N ASN A 376 -30.95 21.59 -22.16
CA ASN A 376 -32.16 21.13 -21.48
C ASN A 376 -32.52 21.95 -20.23
N ASP A 377 -31.87 23.11 -20.00
CA ASP A 377 -32.10 24.01 -18.84
C ASP A 377 -31.95 23.26 -17.51
N ILE A 378 -31.06 22.26 -17.39
CA ILE A 378 -30.80 21.49 -16.20
C ILE A 378 -29.73 22.21 -15.35
N ILE A 379 -30.10 22.74 -14.20
CA ILE A 379 -29.18 23.44 -13.26
C ILE A 379 -29.17 22.66 -11.93
N PRO A 380 -28.34 21.61 -11.81
CA PRO A 380 -28.29 20.83 -10.59
C PRO A 380 -27.57 21.59 -9.47
N LYS A 381 -27.95 21.30 -8.22
CA LYS A 381 -27.20 21.79 -7.04
C LYS A 381 -25.84 21.13 -6.93
N LYS A 382 -25.73 19.86 -7.33
CA LYS A 382 -24.49 19.10 -7.45
C LYS A 382 -24.52 18.22 -8.68
N PHE A 383 -23.41 18.17 -9.38
CA PHE A 383 -23.19 17.28 -10.49
C PHE A 383 -22.11 16.26 -10.10
N ILE A 384 -22.39 14.98 -10.24
CA ILE A 384 -21.49 13.88 -9.89
C ILE A 384 -21.16 13.14 -11.18
N MET A 385 -19.90 13.12 -11.54
CA MET A 385 -19.40 12.38 -12.70
C MET A 385 -18.55 11.18 -12.25
N PHE A 386 -18.96 9.98 -12.64
CA PHE A 386 -18.21 8.75 -12.45
C PHE A 386 -17.44 8.45 -13.73
N THR A 387 -16.11 8.44 -13.67
CA THR A 387 -15.23 8.36 -14.85
C THR A 387 -13.88 7.76 -14.51
N ASP A 388 -13.14 7.28 -15.52
CA ASP A 388 -11.75 6.88 -15.38
C ASP A 388 -10.75 8.06 -15.39
N GLY A 389 -11.24 9.28 -15.62
CA GLY A 389 -10.44 10.50 -15.53
C GLY A 389 -9.58 10.80 -16.75
N TYR A 390 -9.76 10.10 -17.88
CA TYR A 390 -9.05 10.40 -19.13
C TYR A 390 -9.79 11.47 -19.96
N ALA A 391 -9.77 12.71 -19.48
CA ALA A 391 -10.30 13.86 -20.19
C ALA A 391 -9.32 14.30 -21.30
N TRP A 392 -9.67 14.06 -22.55
CA TRP A 392 -8.79 14.35 -23.69
C TRP A 392 -8.55 15.84 -23.90
N ASP A 393 -9.61 16.65 -23.92
CA ASP A 393 -9.52 18.08 -24.24
C ASP A 393 -9.98 18.98 -23.09
N SER A 394 -11.02 18.59 -22.35
CA SER A 394 -11.64 19.43 -21.32
C SER A 394 -12.27 18.61 -20.22
N TRP A 395 -12.09 19.05 -18.98
CA TRP A 395 -12.77 18.50 -17.81
C TRP A 395 -14.21 19.02 -17.64
N GLY A 396 -14.65 19.96 -18.49
CA GLY A 396 -15.97 20.57 -18.48
C GLY A 396 -15.95 22.07 -18.14
N ASP A 397 -17.09 22.61 -17.67
CA ASP A 397 -17.28 24.04 -17.35
C ASP A 397 -17.33 24.26 -15.83
N ASP A 398 -16.25 24.86 -15.29
CA ASP A 398 -16.05 25.12 -13.85
C ASP A 398 -17.04 26.12 -13.23
N ASN A 399 -17.71 26.92 -14.07
CA ASN A 399 -18.61 27.98 -13.63
C ASN A 399 -20.08 27.58 -13.69
N TYR A 400 -20.41 26.38 -14.17
CA TYR A 400 -21.80 26.00 -14.40
C TYR A 400 -22.49 25.46 -13.15
N CYS A 401 -21.87 24.51 -12.46
CA CYS A 401 -22.39 23.92 -11.23
C CYS A 401 -21.27 23.31 -10.37
N ASP A 402 -21.56 23.07 -9.10
CA ASP A 402 -20.64 22.36 -8.21
C ASP A 402 -20.48 20.91 -8.66
N THR A 403 -19.27 20.53 -9.05
CA THR A 403 -18.96 19.22 -9.64
C THR A 403 -18.13 18.35 -8.71
N ILE A 404 -18.46 17.07 -8.66
CA ILE A 404 -17.70 16.01 -7.99
C ILE A 404 -17.29 14.98 -9.04
N PHE A 405 -15.98 14.76 -9.18
CA PHE A 405 -15.42 13.73 -10.04
C PHE A 405 -15.08 12.51 -9.18
N VAL A 406 -15.71 11.38 -9.45
CA VAL A 406 -15.39 10.10 -8.82
C VAL A 406 -14.58 9.29 -9.82
N LEU A 407 -13.26 9.25 -9.59
CA LEU A 407 -12.31 8.60 -10.49
C LEU A 407 -12.10 7.14 -10.12
N HIS A 408 -12.25 6.24 -11.06
CA HIS A 408 -11.95 4.83 -10.89
C HIS A 408 -10.89 4.38 -11.89
N SER A 409 -10.08 3.37 -11.50
CA SER A 409 -9.13 2.68 -12.39
C SER A 409 -8.10 3.57 -13.14
N HIS A 410 -7.94 4.85 -12.75
CA HIS A 410 -6.92 5.70 -13.36
C HIS A 410 -5.51 5.19 -12.98
N HIS A 411 -4.60 5.14 -13.97
CA HIS A 411 -3.22 4.66 -13.75
C HIS A 411 -2.43 5.55 -12.79
N ASP A 412 -2.70 6.86 -12.74
CA ASP A 412 -2.15 7.80 -11.77
C ASP A 412 -3.16 8.05 -10.64
N LYS A 413 -2.89 7.49 -9.48
CA LYS A 413 -3.73 7.64 -8.26
C LYS A 413 -3.72 9.05 -7.67
N ASN A 414 -2.84 9.93 -8.15
CA ASN A 414 -2.74 11.33 -7.70
C ASN A 414 -3.40 12.31 -8.66
N VAL A 415 -4.02 11.83 -9.74
CA VAL A 415 -4.71 12.71 -10.67
C VAL A 415 -5.85 13.45 -9.98
N GLN A 416 -5.94 14.74 -10.21
CA GLN A 416 -7.01 15.60 -9.72
C GLN A 416 -7.60 16.38 -10.87
N ALA A 417 -8.92 16.51 -10.87
CA ALA A 417 -9.60 17.40 -11.79
C ALA A 417 -9.15 18.86 -11.55
N PRO A 418 -9.06 19.70 -12.58
CA PRO A 418 -8.63 21.10 -12.43
C PRO A 418 -9.62 21.98 -11.65
N PHE A 419 -10.84 21.52 -11.45
CA PHE A 419 -11.88 22.16 -10.66
C PHE A 419 -12.78 21.14 -9.98
N GLY A 420 -13.65 21.61 -9.09
CA GLY A 420 -14.54 20.75 -8.33
C GLY A 420 -13.81 19.92 -7.27
N ILE A 421 -14.41 18.80 -6.90
CA ILE A 421 -13.84 17.87 -5.90
C ILE A 421 -13.54 16.55 -6.59
N THR A 422 -12.32 16.06 -6.42
CA THR A 422 -11.93 14.74 -6.91
C THR A 422 -11.95 13.73 -5.77
N ALA A 423 -12.64 12.62 -5.98
CA ALA A 423 -12.68 11.47 -5.09
C ALA A 423 -12.22 10.23 -5.86
N HIS A 424 -11.31 9.44 -5.30
CA HIS A 424 -10.83 8.22 -5.93
C HIS A 424 -11.64 7.02 -5.47
N TYR A 425 -12.23 6.31 -6.43
CA TYR A 425 -12.92 5.05 -6.21
C TYR A 425 -11.88 3.94 -6.11
N GLU A 426 -11.75 3.33 -4.94
CA GLU A 426 -10.99 2.09 -4.77
C GLU A 426 -11.97 0.93 -4.57
N GLU A 427 -11.88 -0.08 -5.42
CA GLU A 427 -12.52 -1.36 -5.17
C GLU A 427 -11.86 -1.96 -3.91
N HIS A 428 -12.56 -2.00 -2.79
CA HIS A 428 -12.16 -2.87 -1.71
C HIS A 428 -12.52 -4.29 -2.14
N ALA A 429 -11.52 -5.11 -2.44
CA ALA A 429 -11.70 -6.55 -2.45
C ALA A 429 -12.30 -6.95 -1.09
N ALA A 430 -13.51 -7.47 -1.14
CA ALA A 430 -14.29 -7.91 0.02
C ALA A 430 -13.63 -9.11 0.70
#